data_fc1f3f382e95ebb5b1bc559d15d2d2af
#
_entry.id   fc1f3f382e95ebb5b1bc559d15d2d2af
#
_cell.length_a   1.000
_cell.length_b   1.000
_cell.length_c   1.000
_cell.angle_alpha   90.00
_cell.angle_beta   90.00
_cell.angle_gamma   90.00
#
_symmetry.space_group_name_H-M   'P 1'
#
loop_
_entity.id
_entity.type
_entity.pdbx_description
1 polymer ?
#
loop_
_entity_poly.entity_id
_entity_poly.type
_entity_poly.pdbx_seq_one_letter_code
_entity_poly.pdbx_strand_id
1 'polypeptide(L)'
;MQKKLLLGLLRSRRGIIGVTIIAFLLVLSAVAPLIIPIESYFRWNDPDYWINNPKTVAPFWTNFFGPKEFEHLSLDKNDAKVSSESSEGTRVDNYTFQVDMQADSFPDDIMFLYSVKYGDIPPVLQIDINRPDNNTFTIYYSSLPPTNNINTSFSDRIFSTNENIKESLKQYESLFNYSISGLEPQVVIFSDTNKPNVLKGMYQISERFYLFDNYSSVEDAGLILGGKVFGIMGTDDLRRDLAVGIIWGTPIALFIGLTVSIFSIAIG
;
A
#
# COMPACT_ATOMS: atom_id res chain seq x y z
N MET A 1 -32.90 -44.76 7.81
CA MET A 1 -33.63 -43.63 7.20
C MET A 1 -32.71 -42.52 6.71
N GLN A 2 -31.74 -42.06 7.50
CA GLN A 2 -30.81 -40.98 7.16
C GLN A 2 -29.94 -41.21 5.88
N LYS A 3 -29.41 -42.43 5.66
CA LYS A 3 -28.64 -42.73 4.44
C LYS A 3 -29.44 -42.59 3.14
N LYS A 4 -30.75 -42.89 3.16
CA LYS A 4 -31.61 -42.74 1.97
C LYS A 4 -31.94 -41.27 1.68
N LEU A 5 -32.06 -40.44 2.69
CA LEU A 5 -32.24 -38.99 2.54
C LEU A 5 -30.98 -38.31 1.98
N LEU A 6 -29.80 -38.62 2.52
CA LEU A 6 -28.52 -38.16 1.99
C LEU A 6 -28.27 -38.57 0.52
N LEU A 7 -28.55 -39.80 0.19
CA LEU A 7 -28.46 -40.31 -1.19
C LEU A 7 -29.49 -39.66 -2.14
N GLY A 8 -30.68 -39.31 -1.63
CA GLY A 8 -31.69 -38.54 -2.36
C GLY A 8 -31.26 -37.12 -2.65
N LEU A 9 -30.63 -36.49 -1.68
CA LEU A 9 -30.06 -35.11 -1.80
C LEU A 9 -28.95 -35.08 -2.85
N LEU A 10 -28.02 -36.03 -2.80
CA LEU A 10 -26.91 -36.16 -3.77
C LEU A 10 -27.32 -36.62 -5.18
N ARG A 11 -28.57 -37.12 -5.37
CA ARG A 11 -29.11 -37.45 -6.68
C ARG A 11 -29.84 -36.31 -7.38
N SER A 12 -30.22 -35.26 -6.63
CA SER A 12 -30.90 -34.11 -7.20
C SER A 12 -29.87 -33.03 -7.59
N ARG A 13 -29.99 -32.42 -8.78
CA ARG A 13 -29.12 -31.33 -9.25
C ARG A 13 -29.08 -30.16 -8.24
N ARG A 14 -30.23 -29.82 -7.65
CA ARG A 14 -30.34 -28.76 -6.63
C ARG A 14 -29.63 -29.13 -5.32
N GLY A 15 -29.72 -30.39 -4.91
CA GLY A 15 -29.04 -30.89 -3.72
C GLY A 15 -27.52 -30.91 -3.88
N ILE A 16 -27.02 -31.32 -5.05
CA ILE A 16 -25.59 -31.30 -5.36
C ILE A 16 -25.06 -29.88 -5.29
N ILE A 17 -25.73 -28.91 -5.92
CA ILE A 17 -25.30 -27.49 -5.88
C ILE A 17 -25.24 -26.99 -4.44
N GLY A 18 -26.27 -27.23 -3.63
CA GLY A 18 -26.29 -26.80 -2.22
C GLY A 18 -25.16 -27.41 -1.39
N VAL A 19 -24.94 -28.73 -1.53
CA VAL A 19 -23.84 -29.42 -0.81
C VAL A 19 -22.48 -28.89 -1.25
N THR A 20 -22.30 -28.65 -2.56
CA THR A 20 -21.04 -28.11 -3.09
C THR A 20 -20.75 -26.70 -2.55
N ILE A 21 -21.75 -25.82 -2.48
CA ILE A 21 -21.59 -24.47 -1.90
C ILE A 21 -21.22 -24.56 -0.41
N ILE A 22 -21.94 -25.37 0.36
CA ILE A 22 -21.63 -25.54 1.79
C ILE A 22 -20.24 -26.13 1.99
N ALA A 23 -19.86 -27.15 1.21
CA ALA A 23 -18.54 -27.75 1.29
C ALA A 23 -17.44 -26.71 0.93
N PHE A 24 -17.65 -25.91 -0.13
CA PHE A 24 -16.74 -24.82 -0.49
C PHE A 24 -16.58 -23.80 0.64
N LEU A 25 -17.68 -23.35 1.25
CA LEU A 25 -17.64 -22.39 2.36
C LEU A 25 -16.96 -22.99 3.62
N LEU A 26 -17.17 -24.28 3.89
CA LEU A 26 -16.48 -24.97 5.00
C LEU A 26 -14.97 -25.06 4.75
N VAL A 27 -14.56 -25.37 3.52
CA VAL A 27 -13.13 -25.39 3.14
C VAL A 27 -12.55 -23.98 3.27
N LEU A 28 -13.22 -22.97 2.74
CA LEU A 28 -12.78 -21.57 2.83
C LEU A 28 -12.63 -21.14 4.30
N SER A 29 -13.59 -21.48 5.15
CA SER A 29 -13.56 -21.20 6.59
C SER A 29 -12.37 -21.90 7.29
N ALA A 30 -12.07 -23.14 6.92
CA ALA A 30 -10.96 -23.90 7.51
C ALA A 30 -9.59 -23.40 7.07
N VAL A 31 -9.50 -22.86 5.84
CA VAL A 31 -8.25 -22.37 5.22
C VAL A 31 -8.02 -20.88 5.55
N ALA A 32 -9.03 -20.16 6.01
CA ALA A 32 -8.96 -18.72 6.33
C ALA A 32 -7.70 -18.34 7.15
N PRO A 33 -7.37 -19.02 8.26
CA PRO A 33 -6.20 -18.68 9.07
C PRO A 33 -4.85 -18.89 8.36
N LEU A 34 -4.82 -19.70 7.30
CA LEU A 34 -3.60 -19.97 6.52
C LEU A 34 -3.37 -18.93 5.42
N ILE A 35 -4.42 -18.27 4.96
CA ILE A 35 -4.37 -17.27 3.86
C ILE A 35 -4.21 -15.87 4.43
N ILE A 36 -4.96 -15.53 5.47
CA ILE A 36 -5.02 -14.18 6.03
C ILE A 36 -4.83 -14.24 7.54
N PRO A 37 -3.84 -13.50 8.09
CA PRO A 37 -3.65 -13.44 9.54
C PRO A 37 -4.92 -12.97 10.26
N ILE A 38 -5.27 -13.63 11.36
CA ILE A 38 -6.46 -13.30 12.16
C ILE A 38 -6.38 -11.88 12.74
N GLU A 39 -5.19 -11.35 12.90
CA GLU A 39 -4.95 -9.98 13.37
C GLU A 39 -5.63 -8.95 12.47
N SER A 40 -5.58 -9.13 11.15
CA SER A 40 -6.24 -8.26 10.18
C SER A 40 -7.76 -8.17 10.40
N TYR A 41 -8.38 -9.27 10.83
CA TYR A 41 -9.80 -9.30 11.19
C TYR A 41 -10.07 -8.55 12.48
N PHE A 42 -9.28 -8.75 13.54
CA PHE A 42 -9.45 -8.03 14.81
C PHE A 42 -9.19 -6.53 14.66
N ARG A 43 -8.31 -6.13 13.74
CA ARG A 43 -8.02 -4.73 13.42
C ARG A 43 -8.87 -4.17 12.28
N TRP A 44 -9.99 -4.84 11.96
CA TRP A 44 -10.89 -4.41 10.87
C TRP A 44 -11.38 -2.97 10.99
N ASN A 45 -11.66 -2.52 12.22
CA ASN A 45 -12.13 -1.16 12.49
C ASN A 45 -11.02 -0.19 12.93
N ASP A 46 -9.76 -0.58 12.78
CA ASP A 46 -8.59 0.24 13.09
C ASP A 46 -8.11 0.96 11.83
N PRO A 47 -8.36 2.28 11.67
CA PRO A 47 -7.96 3.00 10.46
C PRO A 47 -6.44 3.04 10.25
N ASP A 48 -5.67 3.05 11.34
CA ASP A 48 -4.20 3.14 11.28
C ASP A 48 -3.59 1.85 10.70
N TYR A 49 -4.26 0.71 10.90
CA TYR A 49 -3.83 -0.55 10.32
C TYR A 49 -3.93 -0.57 8.79
N TRP A 50 -4.96 0.10 8.25
CA TRP A 50 -5.26 0.07 6.82
C TRP A 50 -4.73 1.29 6.04
N ILE A 51 -4.13 2.26 6.75
CA ILE A 51 -3.79 3.56 6.17
C ILE A 51 -2.84 3.47 4.98
N ASN A 52 -2.01 2.45 4.94
CA ASN A 52 -1.04 2.21 3.87
C ASN A 52 -1.67 1.60 2.61
N ASN A 53 -2.89 1.07 2.69
CA ASN A 53 -3.58 0.54 1.53
C ASN A 53 -4.17 1.67 0.67
N PRO A 54 -4.39 1.43 -0.63
CA PRO A 54 -5.09 2.38 -1.49
C PRO A 54 -6.57 2.45 -1.12
N LYS A 55 -7.23 3.57 -1.47
CA LYS A 55 -8.63 3.82 -1.13
C LYS A 55 -9.56 3.50 -2.30
N THR A 56 -10.58 2.66 -2.08
CA THR A 56 -11.65 2.38 -3.05
C THR A 56 -11.13 1.95 -4.42
N VAL A 57 -10.30 0.92 -4.44
CA VAL A 57 -9.69 0.43 -5.67
C VAL A 57 -10.21 -0.95 -6.06
N ALA A 58 -10.11 -1.23 -7.36
CA ALA A 58 -10.54 -2.50 -7.93
C ALA A 58 -9.59 -3.66 -7.56
N PRO A 59 -10.04 -4.92 -7.68
CA PRO A 59 -9.18 -6.08 -7.58
C PRO A 59 -8.07 -6.12 -8.66
N PHE A 60 -6.88 -6.67 -8.34
CA PHE A 60 -5.76 -6.74 -9.28
C PHE A 60 -6.07 -7.47 -10.60
N TRP A 61 -6.95 -8.46 -10.55
CA TRP A 61 -7.31 -9.27 -11.73
C TRP A 61 -8.11 -8.49 -12.80
N THR A 62 -8.61 -7.30 -12.48
CA THR A 62 -9.25 -6.42 -13.47
C THR A 62 -8.27 -5.99 -14.56
N ASN A 63 -6.97 -5.97 -14.26
CA ASN A 63 -5.89 -5.72 -15.23
C ASN A 63 -5.80 -6.74 -16.36
N PHE A 64 -6.50 -7.87 -16.26
CA PHE A 64 -6.59 -8.86 -17.36
C PHE A 64 -7.59 -8.46 -18.45
N PHE A 65 -8.46 -7.48 -18.20
CA PHE A 65 -9.60 -7.17 -19.07
C PHE A 65 -9.60 -5.75 -19.63
N GLY A 66 -8.58 -4.93 -19.31
CA GLY A 66 -8.52 -3.53 -19.68
C GLY A 66 -7.11 -2.96 -19.76
N PRO A 67 -6.96 -1.62 -19.77
CA PRO A 67 -5.68 -0.97 -19.61
C PRO A 67 -4.99 -1.45 -18.34
N LYS A 68 -3.67 -1.53 -18.36
CA LYS A 68 -2.91 -1.97 -17.19
C LYS A 68 -2.86 -0.83 -16.16
N GLU A 69 -3.77 -0.89 -15.19
CA GLU A 69 -3.78 0.04 -14.07
C GLU A 69 -2.58 -0.18 -13.15
N PHE A 70 -2.13 0.89 -12.47
CA PHE A 70 -1.01 0.81 -11.54
C PHE A 70 -1.40 -0.06 -10.34
N GLU A 71 -0.62 -1.10 -10.10
CA GLU A 71 -0.78 -1.97 -8.95
C GLU A 71 -0.17 -1.32 -7.71
N HIS A 72 -0.86 -1.43 -6.58
CA HIS A 72 -0.38 -0.88 -5.31
C HIS A 72 0.98 -1.47 -4.94
N LEU A 73 1.94 -0.60 -4.62
CA LEU A 73 3.30 -0.97 -4.25
C LEU A 73 3.64 -0.40 -2.88
N SER A 74 4.04 -1.27 -1.97
CA SER A 74 4.57 -0.91 -0.65
C SER A 74 5.96 -1.52 -0.50
N LEU A 75 6.95 -0.67 -0.35
CA LEU A 75 8.35 -1.03 -0.19
C LEU A 75 8.81 -0.60 1.20
N ASP A 76 9.47 -1.50 1.91
CA ASP A 76 10.04 -1.22 3.23
C ASP A 76 11.57 -1.04 3.15
N LYS A 77 12.20 -0.79 4.29
CA LYS A 77 13.64 -0.59 4.41
C LYS A 77 14.47 -1.73 3.82
N ASN A 78 13.95 -2.98 3.83
CA ASN A 78 14.67 -4.14 3.30
C ASN A 78 14.66 -4.19 1.77
N ASP A 79 13.69 -3.52 1.14
CA ASP A 79 13.60 -3.39 -0.31
C ASP A 79 14.50 -2.28 -0.85
N ALA A 80 15.02 -1.42 0.03
CA ALA A 80 15.89 -0.32 -0.35
C ALA A 80 17.34 -0.77 -0.54
N LYS A 81 18.00 -0.21 -1.54
CA LYS A 81 19.45 -0.23 -1.63
C LYS A 81 20.02 0.85 -0.71
N VAL A 82 20.71 0.43 0.34
CA VAL A 82 21.24 1.33 1.35
C VAL A 82 22.69 1.68 1.06
N SER A 83 23.05 2.97 1.16
CA SER A 83 24.42 3.44 1.19
C SER A 83 24.58 4.49 2.28
N SER A 84 25.75 4.51 2.92
CA SER A 84 26.08 5.47 3.98
C SER A 84 27.45 6.06 3.70
N GLU A 85 27.50 7.39 3.70
CA GLU A 85 28.72 8.16 3.49
C GLU A 85 28.91 9.11 4.68
N SER A 86 30.16 9.26 5.12
CA SER A 86 30.50 10.18 6.22
C SER A 86 31.58 11.15 5.77
N SER A 87 31.31 12.44 5.91
CA SER A 87 32.25 13.51 5.59
C SER A 87 32.10 14.66 6.58
N GLU A 88 33.22 15.17 7.10
CA GLU A 88 33.29 16.38 7.93
C GLU A 88 32.28 16.45 9.10
N GLY A 89 32.02 15.30 9.75
CA GLY A 89 31.09 15.24 10.89
C GLY A 89 29.60 15.09 10.51
N THR A 90 29.29 15.00 9.22
CA THR A 90 27.95 14.69 8.71
C THR A 90 27.95 13.29 8.15
N ARG A 91 26.99 12.47 8.58
CA ARG A 91 26.70 11.17 7.95
C ARG A 91 25.45 11.29 7.08
N VAL A 92 25.54 10.77 5.86
CA VAL A 92 24.43 10.73 4.91
C VAL A 92 24.02 9.28 4.72
N ASP A 93 22.86 8.91 5.24
CA ASP A 93 22.27 7.59 5.02
C ASP A 93 21.24 7.70 3.88
N ASN A 94 21.45 6.96 2.79
CA ASN A 94 20.63 7.01 1.58
C ASN A 94 19.93 5.66 1.36
N TYR A 95 18.61 5.70 1.27
CA TYR A 95 17.73 4.58 0.99
C TYR A 95 17.13 4.75 -0.42
N THR A 96 17.55 3.92 -1.37
CA THR A 96 17.11 4.00 -2.76
C THR A 96 16.19 2.85 -3.11
N PHE A 97 14.95 3.18 -3.42
CA PHE A 97 13.92 2.25 -3.90
C PHE A 97 13.90 2.25 -5.43
N GLN A 98 13.75 1.04 -6.01
CA GLN A 98 13.60 0.87 -7.45
C GLN A 98 12.15 0.57 -7.79
N VAL A 99 11.58 1.35 -8.70
CA VAL A 99 10.20 1.21 -9.15
C VAL A 99 10.15 1.05 -10.66
N ASP A 100 9.68 -0.09 -11.13
CA ASP A 100 9.45 -0.34 -12.56
C ASP A 100 8.04 0.07 -12.96
N MET A 101 7.91 1.25 -13.57
CA MET A 101 6.64 1.80 -14.02
C MET A 101 6.25 1.22 -15.38
N GLN A 102 5.39 0.19 -15.37
CA GLN A 102 4.88 -0.48 -16.58
C GLN A 102 3.37 -0.28 -16.79
N ALA A 103 2.71 0.40 -15.87
CA ALA A 103 1.27 0.69 -15.94
C ALA A 103 0.94 1.75 -17.01
N ASP A 104 -0.32 1.79 -17.42
CA ASP A 104 -0.86 2.80 -18.32
C ASP A 104 -1.50 3.96 -17.55
N SER A 105 -1.62 3.85 -16.22
CA SER A 105 -2.15 4.88 -15.33
C SER A 105 -1.12 5.31 -14.28
N PHE A 106 -1.30 6.51 -13.75
CA PHE A 106 -0.51 7.06 -12.65
C PHE A 106 -0.91 6.41 -11.32
N PRO A 107 0.01 6.34 -10.33
CA PRO A 107 -0.35 6.09 -8.95
C PRO A 107 -1.36 7.14 -8.45
N ASP A 108 -2.22 6.75 -7.51
CA ASP A 108 -3.20 7.69 -6.93
C ASP A 108 -2.56 8.61 -5.88
N ASP A 109 -1.57 8.12 -5.14
CA ASP A 109 -0.79 8.91 -4.20
C ASP A 109 0.65 8.36 -4.05
N ILE A 110 1.50 9.13 -3.37
CA ILE A 110 2.82 8.69 -2.95
C ILE A 110 2.95 9.02 -1.47
N MET A 111 3.45 8.06 -0.69
CA MET A 111 3.76 8.26 0.72
C MET A 111 5.19 7.82 0.98
N PHE A 112 5.95 8.68 1.63
CA PHE A 112 7.29 8.41 2.14
C PHE A 112 7.18 8.21 3.64
N LEU A 113 7.61 7.05 4.12
CA LEU A 113 7.54 6.66 5.52
C LEU A 113 8.93 6.66 6.10
N TYR A 114 9.10 7.24 7.26
CA TYR A 114 10.39 7.20 7.93
C TYR A 114 10.27 7.17 9.44
N SER A 115 11.27 6.59 10.07
CA SER A 115 11.49 6.63 11.51
C SER A 115 12.96 6.91 11.77
N VAL A 116 13.23 8.01 12.49
CA VAL A 116 14.59 8.46 12.77
C VAL A 116 14.74 8.74 14.26
N LYS A 117 15.77 8.19 14.84
CA LYS A 117 16.21 8.52 16.20
C LYS A 117 17.27 9.59 16.12
N TYR A 118 17.09 10.72 16.83
CA TYR A 118 18.04 11.82 16.85
C TYR A 118 17.96 12.60 18.16
N GLY A 119 18.97 13.44 18.37
CA GLY A 119 19.09 14.27 19.56
C GLY A 119 18.71 15.73 19.32
N ASP A 120 19.52 16.65 19.90
CA ASP A 120 19.24 18.09 19.86
C ASP A 120 19.37 18.72 18.47
N ILE A 121 20.11 18.07 17.56
CA ILE A 121 20.31 18.55 16.20
C ILE A 121 19.40 17.74 15.26
N PRO A 122 18.32 18.36 14.74
CA PRO A 122 17.41 17.67 13.83
C PRO A 122 18.12 17.29 12.51
N PRO A 123 17.94 16.06 12.01
CA PRO A 123 18.39 15.66 10.69
C PRO A 123 17.67 16.42 9.58
N VAL A 124 18.28 16.46 8.41
CA VAL A 124 17.62 16.93 7.18
C VAL A 124 17.25 15.73 6.33
N LEU A 125 16.01 15.69 5.87
CA LEU A 125 15.52 14.73 4.90
C LEU A 125 15.44 15.37 3.52
N GLN A 126 16.05 14.72 2.54
CA GLN A 126 15.95 15.05 1.12
C GLN A 126 15.36 13.85 0.37
N ILE A 127 14.40 14.11 -0.52
CA ILE A 127 13.81 13.08 -1.38
C ILE A 127 14.09 13.44 -2.84
N ASP A 128 14.76 12.54 -3.51
CA ASP A 128 15.12 12.68 -4.93
C ASP A 128 14.50 11.56 -5.75
N ILE A 129 14.08 11.90 -6.96
CA ILE A 129 13.53 10.95 -7.93
C ILE A 129 14.33 11.02 -9.22
N ASN A 130 15.07 9.97 -9.51
CA ASN A 130 15.73 9.78 -10.80
C ASN A 130 14.75 9.07 -11.74
N ARG A 131 14.43 9.75 -12.83
CA ARG A 131 13.45 9.31 -13.82
C ARG A 131 14.11 8.53 -14.97
N PRO A 132 13.34 7.73 -15.75
CA PRO A 132 13.87 7.01 -16.92
C PRO A 132 14.42 7.92 -18.03
N ASP A 133 13.98 9.18 -18.10
CA ASP A 133 14.44 10.19 -19.04
C ASP A 133 15.74 10.92 -18.60
N ASN A 134 16.42 10.39 -17.57
CA ASN A 134 17.62 10.95 -16.93
C ASN A 134 17.41 12.31 -16.24
N ASN A 135 16.20 12.76 -16.06
CA ASN A 135 15.90 13.91 -15.22
C ASN A 135 15.86 13.49 -13.74
N THR A 136 16.42 14.34 -12.89
CA THR A 136 16.36 14.17 -11.43
C THR A 136 15.51 15.27 -10.82
N PHE A 137 14.49 14.88 -10.05
CA PHE A 137 13.64 15.79 -9.31
C PHE A 137 13.96 15.70 -7.82
N THR A 138 14.44 16.79 -7.22
CA THR A 138 14.45 16.93 -5.77
C THR A 138 13.09 17.48 -5.35
N ILE A 139 12.26 16.61 -4.77
CA ILE A 139 10.87 16.94 -4.47
C ILE A 139 10.64 17.38 -3.04
N TYR A 140 11.58 17.04 -2.14
CA TYR A 140 11.50 17.42 -0.74
C TYR A 140 12.89 17.69 -0.17
N TYR A 141 13.02 18.76 0.60
CA TYR A 141 14.21 19.08 1.35
C TYR A 141 13.82 19.89 2.59
N SER A 142 13.90 19.28 3.77
CA SER A 142 13.50 19.93 5.00
C SER A 142 14.17 19.31 6.21
N SER A 143 14.42 20.12 7.23
CA SER A 143 14.82 19.65 8.55
C SER A 143 13.64 18.96 9.24
N LEU A 144 13.92 17.87 9.95
CA LEU A 144 12.93 17.22 10.79
C LEU A 144 12.58 18.11 11.99
N PRO A 145 11.42 17.91 12.64
CA PRO A 145 11.05 18.70 13.82
C PRO A 145 12.06 18.50 14.97
N PRO A 146 12.34 19.53 15.77
CA PRO A 146 13.20 19.36 16.95
C PRO A 146 12.54 18.40 17.95
N THR A 147 13.32 17.51 18.56
CA THR A 147 12.86 16.63 19.64
C THR A 147 13.45 17.06 20.97
N ASN A 148 12.67 16.92 22.03
CA ASN A 148 13.14 17.22 23.40
C ASN A 148 13.68 15.94 24.09
N ASN A 149 13.80 14.83 23.40
CA ASN A 149 14.12 13.55 24.02
C ASN A 149 15.01 12.68 23.10
N ILE A 150 16.28 12.57 23.45
CA ILE A 150 17.35 11.88 22.71
C ILE A 150 17.08 10.37 22.49
N ASN A 151 16.17 9.79 23.27
CA ASN A 151 15.92 8.34 23.23
C ASN A 151 14.62 7.96 22.52
N THR A 152 13.93 8.93 21.91
CA THR A 152 12.63 8.68 21.25
C THR A 152 12.81 8.75 19.74
N SER A 153 12.32 7.75 19.05
CA SER A 153 12.24 7.76 17.59
C SER A 153 11.12 8.67 17.16
N PHE A 154 11.42 9.54 16.21
CA PHE A 154 10.42 10.34 15.51
C PHE A 154 10.01 9.61 14.24
N SER A 155 8.74 9.20 14.16
CA SER A 155 8.17 8.54 13.01
C SER A 155 7.09 9.42 12.38
N ASP A 156 7.17 9.61 11.08
CA ASP A 156 6.19 10.41 10.34
C ASP A 156 6.05 9.89 8.91
N ARG A 157 5.10 10.46 8.18
CA ARG A 157 4.85 10.16 6.77
C ARG A 157 4.62 11.43 5.97
N ILE A 158 5.25 11.52 4.82
CA ILE A 158 5.10 12.63 3.89
C ILE A 158 4.26 12.15 2.71
N PHE A 159 3.11 12.78 2.52
CA PHE A 159 2.25 12.51 1.37
C PHE A 159 2.67 13.38 0.18
N SER A 160 2.43 12.90 -1.04
CA SER A 160 2.65 13.68 -2.27
C SER A 160 1.92 15.03 -2.26
N THR A 161 0.81 15.12 -1.55
CA THR A 161 0.03 16.36 -1.39
C THR A 161 0.66 17.40 -0.45
N ASN A 162 1.81 17.10 0.15
CA ASN A 162 2.56 18.05 0.99
C ASN A 162 2.92 19.31 0.21
N GLU A 163 2.72 20.49 0.81
CA GLU A 163 2.95 21.78 0.12
C GLU A 163 4.41 21.96 -0.31
N ASN A 164 5.39 21.49 0.47
CA ASN A 164 6.80 21.54 0.08
C ASN A 164 7.07 20.76 -1.21
N ILE A 165 6.41 19.60 -1.39
CA ILE A 165 6.52 18.81 -2.62
C ILE A 165 5.91 19.56 -3.80
N LYS A 166 4.71 20.12 -3.63
CA LYS A 166 4.03 20.90 -4.68
C LYS A 166 4.86 22.11 -5.11
N GLU A 167 5.41 22.85 -4.15
CA GLU A 167 6.26 24.01 -4.43
C GLU A 167 7.56 23.58 -5.14
N SER A 168 8.21 22.50 -4.68
CA SER A 168 9.42 21.98 -5.30
C SER A 168 9.21 21.52 -6.73
N LEU A 169 8.05 21.00 -7.07
CA LEU A 169 7.75 20.56 -8.44
C LEU A 169 7.56 21.73 -9.42
N LYS A 170 7.16 22.92 -8.97
CA LYS A 170 6.99 24.09 -9.84
C LYS A 170 8.28 24.51 -10.56
N GLN A 171 9.45 24.29 -9.95
CA GLN A 171 10.74 24.61 -10.58
C GLN A 171 11.01 23.82 -11.85
N TYR A 172 10.32 22.68 -12.05
CA TYR A 172 10.48 21.81 -13.22
C TYR A 172 9.49 22.11 -14.35
N GLU A 173 8.62 23.15 -14.23
CA GLU A 173 7.64 23.53 -15.26
C GLU A 173 8.28 23.67 -16.64
N SER A 174 9.49 24.23 -16.73
CA SER A 174 10.20 24.46 -17.99
C SER A 174 10.67 23.19 -18.71
N LEU A 175 10.67 22.04 -18.04
CA LEU A 175 11.02 20.76 -18.65
C LEU A 175 9.85 20.15 -19.44
N PHE A 176 8.63 20.60 -19.17
CA PHE A 176 7.43 20.05 -19.78
C PHE A 176 6.97 20.91 -20.96
N ASN A 177 6.57 20.27 -22.05
CA ASN A 177 5.99 20.94 -23.21
C ASN A 177 4.49 21.29 -23.02
N TYR A 178 4.00 21.14 -21.79
CA TYR A 178 2.63 21.48 -21.36
C TYR A 178 2.67 22.02 -19.93
N SER A 179 1.60 22.72 -19.51
CA SER A 179 1.54 23.23 -18.14
C SER A 179 1.29 22.09 -17.13
N ILE A 180 2.14 22.05 -16.09
CA ILE A 180 1.96 21.16 -14.94
C ILE A 180 1.18 21.82 -13.80
N SER A 181 0.84 23.09 -13.95
CA SER A 181 0.07 23.84 -12.95
C SER A 181 -1.30 23.19 -12.72
N GLY A 182 -1.60 22.87 -11.46
CA GLY A 182 -2.85 22.22 -11.07
C GLY A 182 -2.89 20.70 -11.25
N LEU A 183 -1.82 20.09 -11.75
CA LEU A 183 -1.68 18.64 -11.75
C LEU A 183 -1.29 18.15 -10.37
N GLU A 184 -1.75 16.94 -10.04
CA GLU A 184 -1.33 16.26 -8.82
C GLU A 184 0.17 15.89 -8.89
N PRO A 185 0.91 15.95 -7.77
CA PRO A 185 2.35 15.70 -7.76
C PRO A 185 2.77 14.37 -8.40
N GLN A 186 2.02 13.29 -8.15
CA GLN A 186 2.31 11.98 -8.75
C GLN A 186 2.17 11.99 -10.27
N VAL A 187 1.24 12.79 -10.82
CA VAL A 187 1.12 12.95 -12.27
C VAL A 187 2.34 13.65 -12.83
N VAL A 188 2.81 14.73 -12.19
CA VAL A 188 4.02 15.44 -12.61
C VAL A 188 5.25 14.55 -12.56
N ILE A 189 5.42 13.80 -11.47
CA ILE A 189 6.57 12.93 -11.24
C ILE A 189 6.66 11.82 -12.29
N PHE A 190 5.54 11.20 -12.63
CA PHE A 190 5.51 10.01 -13.48
C PHE A 190 5.09 10.27 -14.93
N SER A 191 4.85 11.52 -15.33
CA SER A 191 4.47 11.82 -16.72
C SER A 191 5.67 12.04 -17.65
N ASP A 192 5.46 11.77 -18.93
CA ASP A 192 6.39 12.16 -20.01
C ASP A 192 6.42 13.69 -20.13
N THR A 193 7.60 14.26 -20.38
CA THR A 193 7.79 15.70 -20.54
C THR A 193 7.13 16.28 -21.80
N ASN A 194 6.85 15.45 -22.79
CA ASN A 194 6.20 15.89 -24.04
C ASN A 194 4.69 15.80 -24.00
N LYS A 195 4.13 14.88 -23.22
CA LYS A 195 2.68 14.60 -23.15
C LYS A 195 2.31 14.15 -21.73
N PRO A 196 1.12 14.46 -21.23
CA PRO A 196 0.69 14.06 -19.90
C PRO A 196 0.29 12.57 -19.83
N ASN A 197 1.13 11.71 -20.38
CA ASN A 197 1.00 10.25 -20.34
C ASN A 197 2.04 9.68 -19.39
N VAL A 198 1.84 8.47 -18.90
CA VAL A 198 2.81 7.79 -18.04
C VAL A 198 4.13 7.58 -18.77
N LEU A 199 5.22 8.04 -18.19
CA LEU A 199 6.58 7.74 -18.61
C LEU A 199 6.95 6.37 -18.04
N LYS A 200 6.96 5.36 -18.92
CA LYS A 200 7.32 3.99 -18.51
C LYS A 200 8.82 3.82 -18.36
N GLY A 201 9.23 2.99 -17.42
CA GLY A 201 10.62 2.63 -17.19
C GLY A 201 10.99 2.57 -15.71
N MET A 202 12.29 2.47 -15.47
CA MET A 202 12.84 2.32 -14.13
C MET A 202 13.05 3.67 -13.46
N TYR A 203 12.40 3.87 -12.33
CA TYR A 203 12.59 5.01 -11.44
C TYR A 203 13.47 4.60 -10.27
N GLN A 204 14.29 5.53 -9.80
CA GLN A 204 15.02 5.40 -8.54
C GLN A 204 14.57 6.52 -7.61
N ILE A 205 13.94 6.16 -6.52
CA ILE A 205 13.43 7.09 -5.52
C ILE A 205 14.29 6.97 -4.29
N SER A 206 14.92 8.06 -3.90
CA SER A 206 15.94 8.08 -2.84
C SER A 206 15.51 8.97 -1.69
N GLU A 207 15.51 8.42 -0.48
CA GLU A 207 15.38 9.14 0.78
C GLU A 207 16.76 9.30 1.39
N ARG A 208 17.26 10.55 1.46
CA ARG A 208 18.57 10.87 2.02
C ARG A 208 18.42 11.58 3.35
N PHE A 209 19.01 11.01 4.38
CA PHE A 209 19.02 11.55 5.72
C PHE A 209 20.41 12.09 6.04
N TYR A 210 20.50 13.42 6.25
CA TYR A 210 21.72 14.08 6.69
C TYR A 210 21.72 14.12 8.22
N LEU A 211 22.59 13.34 8.84
CA LEU A 211 22.71 13.13 10.27
C LEU A 211 23.95 13.88 10.77
N PHE A 212 23.79 14.76 11.74
CA PHE A 212 24.83 15.69 12.19
C PHE A 212 25.49 15.27 13.51
N ASP A 213 25.08 14.14 14.08
CA ASP A 213 25.67 13.57 15.28
C ASP A 213 25.85 12.05 15.16
N ASN A 214 26.62 11.49 16.10
CA ASN A 214 26.91 10.03 16.10
C ASN A 214 25.79 9.19 16.72
N TYR A 215 24.80 9.81 17.34
CA TYR A 215 23.69 9.13 18.02
C TYR A 215 22.48 8.96 17.12
N SER A 216 22.39 9.78 16.09
CA SER A 216 21.29 9.73 15.14
C SER A 216 21.35 8.48 14.29
N SER A 217 20.20 7.86 14.05
CA SER A 217 20.07 6.66 13.20
C SER A 217 18.71 6.59 12.54
N VAL A 218 18.70 6.18 11.30
CA VAL A 218 17.45 5.87 10.58
C VAL A 218 17.00 4.47 10.97
N GLU A 219 15.87 4.37 11.67
CA GLU A 219 15.31 3.10 12.13
C GLU A 219 14.47 2.45 11.04
N ASP A 220 13.68 3.27 10.34
CA ASP A 220 12.84 2.80 9.23
C ASP A 220 12.81 3.80 8.08
N ALA A 221 12.64 3.29 6.87
CA ALA A 221 12.43 4.05 5.65
C ALA A 221 11.52 3.23 4.72
N GLY A 222 10.58 3.87 4.05
CA GLY A 222 9.64 3.14 3.21
C GLY A 222 8.91 4.01 2.20
N LEU A 223 8.59 3.42 1.07
CA LEU A 223 7.90 4.06 -0.04
C LEU A 223 6.60 3.33 -0.34
N ILE A 224 5.50 4.07 -0.39
CA ILE A 224 4.21 3.55 -0.84
C ILE A 224 3.76 4.33 -2.06
N LEU A 225 3.45 3.61 -3.12
CA LEU A 225 2.76 4.14 -4.29
C LEU A 225 1.35 3.59 -4.32
N GLY A 226 0.36 4.46 -4.09
CA GLY A 226 -1.05 4.11 -4.07
C GLY A 226 -1.50 3.58 -5.43
N GLY A 227 -1.92 2.31 -5.48
CA GLY A 227 -2.39 1.67 -6.70
C GLY A 227 -3.84 2.01 -7.01
N LYS A 228 -4.24 1.76 -8.26
CA LYS A 228 -5.64 1.75 -8.72
C LYS A 228 -6.25 0.35 -8.68
N VAL A 229 -5.42 -0.64 -8.45
CA VAL A 229 -5.83 -2.02 -8.19
C VAL A 229 -5.07 -2.58 -7.00
N PHE A 230 -5.73 -3.43 -6.20
CA PHE A 230 -5.16 -4.01 -5.00
C PHE A 230 -5.83 -5.34 -4.64
N GLY A 231 -5.02 -6.33 -4.25
CA GLY A 231 -5.50 -7.59 -3.70
C GLY A 231 -6.53 -8.33 -4.56
N ILE A 232 -7.11 -9.40 -4.01
CA ILE A 232 -8.05 -10.25 -4.74
C ILE A 232 -9.43 -9.59 -4.88
N MET A 233 -9.85 -8.77 -3.91
CA MET A 233 -11.19 -8.18 -3.85
C MET A 233 -11.19 -6.64 -3.87
N GLY A 234 -10.02 -6.01 -3.97
CA GLY A 234 -9.90 -4.56 -3.86
C GLY A 234 -10.07 -4.04 -2.44
N THR A 235 -10.24 -2.73 -2.32
CA THR A 235 -10.43 -2.04 -1.03
C THR A 235 -11.69 -1.20 -1.00
N ASP A 236 -12.15 -0.90 0.21
CA ASP A 236 -13.27 0.02 0.45
C ASP A 236 -12.80 1.47 0.72
N ASP A 237 -13.75 2.33 1.10
CA ASP A 237 -13.54 3.74 1.43
C ASP A 237 -12.73 3.95 2.71
N LEU A 238 -12.60 2.92 3.57
CA LEU A 238 -11.74 2.89 4.74
C LEU A 238 -10.39 2.21 4.48
N ARG A 239 -10.04 1.97 3.20
CA ARG A 239 -8.80 1.30 2.76
C ARG A 239 -8.68 -0.17 3.18
N ARG A 240 -9.77 -0.78 3.70
CA ARG A 240 -9.75 -2.16 4.18
C ARG A 240 -9.71 -3.13 3.00
N ASP A 241 -8.87 -4.16 3.10
CA ASP A 241 -8.88 -5.27 2.13
C ASP A 241 -10.18 -6.06 2.25
N LEU A 242 -11.02 -5.98 1.22
CA LEU A 242 -12.31 -6.66 1.20
C LEU A 242 -12.20 -8.19 1.28
N ALA A 243 -11.08 -8.76 0.86
CA ALA A 243 -10.83 -10.20 0.98
C ALA A 243 -10.80 -10.64 2.46
N VAL A 244 -10.25 -9.81 3.35
CA VAL A 244 -10.22 -10.07 4.79
C VAL A 244 -11.64 -10.19 5.35
N GLY A 245 -12.50 -9.22 5.02
CA GLY A 245 -13.90 -9.21 5.48
C GLY A 245 -14.70 -10.43 4.98
N ILE A 246 -14.54 -10.81 3.72
CA ILE A 246 -15.24 -11.94 3.11
C ILE A 246 -14.73 -13.26 3.69
N ILE A 247 -13.42 -13.46 3.74
CA ILE A 247 -12.82 -14.72 4.17
C ILE A 247 -13.10 -14.97 5.66
N TRP A 248 -12.88 -13.99 6.53
CA TRP A 248 -13.14 -14.12 7.97
C TRP A 248 -14.61 -13.99 8.34
N GLY A 249 -15.45 -13.34 7.51
CA GLY A 249 -16.90 -13.33 7.68
C GLY A 249 -17.57 -14.68 7.40
N THR A 250 -16.94 -15.51 6.56
CA THR A 250 -17.50 -16.82 6.16
C THR A 250 -17.74 -17.79 7.35
N PRO A 251 -16.78 -18.02 8.27
CA PRO A 251 -17.01 -18.88 9.45
C PRO A 251 -18.19 -18.41 10.30
N ILE A 252 -18.31 -17.10 10.50
CA ILE A 252 -19.38 -16.49 11.31
C ILE A 252 -20.74 -16.69 10.61
N ALA A 253 -20.82 -16.43 9.32
CA ALA A 253 -22.03 -16.61 8.53
C ALA A 253 -22.48 -18.09 8.53
N LEU A 254 -21.54 -19.03 8.37
CA LEU A 254 -21.81 -20.46 8.46
C LEU A 254 -22.35 -20.86 9.84
N PHE A 255 -21.72 -20.37 10.92
CA PHE A 255 -22.15 -20.66 12.28
C PHE A 255 -23.58 -20.19 12.51
N ILE A 256 -23.90 -18.95 12.15
CA ILE A 256 -25.25 -18.39 12.28
C ILE A 256 -26.24 -19.19 11.44
N GLY A 257 -25.93 -19.43 10.17
CA GLY A 257 -26.83 -20.13 9.24
C GLY A 257 -27.14 -21.57 9.67
N LEU A 258 -26.12 -22.32 10.12
CA LEU A 258 -26.31 -23.68 10.63
C LEU A 258 -27.09 -23.69 11.93
N THR A 259 -26.80 -22.80 12.87
CA THR A 259 -27.47 -22.68 14.14
C THR A 259 -28.95 -22.38 13.95
N VAL A 260 -29.28 -21.36 13.14
CA VAL A 260 -30.67 -21.01 12.83
C VAL A 260 -31.41 -22.18 12.16
N SER A 261 -30.76 -22.87 11.23
CA SER A 261 -31.36 -24.03 10.55
C SER A 261 -31.69 -25.17 11.53
N ILE A 262 -30.76 -25.49 12.44
CA ILE A 262 -30.96 -26.53 13.45
C ILE A 262 -32.13 -26.17 14.37
N PHE A 263 -32.19 -24.95 14.91
CA PHE A 263 -33.25 -24.48 15.77
C PHE A 263 -34.60 -24.46 15.03
N SER A 264 -34.64 -24.01 13.80
CA SER A 264 -35.85 -24.01 12.98
C SER A 264 -36.44 -25.41 12.79
N ILE A 265 -35.57 -26.41 12.54
CA ILE A 265 -36.00 -27.82 12.41
C ILE A 265 -36.45 -28.41 13.76
N ALA A 266 -35.81 -28.00 14.85
CA ALA A 266 -36.15 -28.52 16.20
C ALA A 266 -37.47 -27.99 16.74
N ILE A 267 -37.88 -26.78 16.33
CA ILE A 267 -39.12 -26.12 16.79
C ILE A 267 -40.30 -26.44 15.86
N GLY A 268 -40.08 -26.63 14.54
CA GLY A 268 -41.12 -26.94 13.56
C GLY A 268 -41.28 -28.42 13.33
#